data_10a4ef0f756f0ebb2f877c1a7bf7f0bd
#
_entry.id   10a4ef0f756f0ebb2f877c1a7bf7f0bd
#
_cell.length_a   1.000
_cell.length_b   1.000
_cell.length_c   1.000
_cell.angle_alpha   90.00
_cell.angle_beta   90.00
_cell.angle_gamma   90.00
#
_symmetry.space_group_name_H-M   'P 1'
#
loop_
_entity.id
_entity.type
_entity.pdbx_description
1 polymer ?
#
loop_
_entity_poly.entity_id
_entity_poly.type
_entity_poly.pdbx_seq_one_letter_code
_entity_poly.pdbx_strand_id
1 'polypeptide(L)'
;MSKTTFNLYRIVLCVLTLVVALLLVGCGGATSTRAKADETVHTALFDFTCGQAEVIDSYSGIDIPEGDKLVQFHISVTNTSDSGFLIFKDDFQLQWGDGDSDFGVGFDAVDDDMLPEVTGVSPESTLEGNILVAVPQDTTTLTVAYQETYEDGSDADAYFVDLSL
;
A
#
# COMPACT_ATOMS: atom_id res chain seq x y z
N MET A 1 53.51 25.94 0.84
CA MET A 1 52.70 24.95 1.60
C MET A 1 53.46 23.64 1.59
N SER A 2 53.76 23.10 2.76
CA SER A 2 54.59 21.88 2.90
C SER A 2 53.79 20.65 2.44
N LYS A 3 54.45 19.67 1.78
CA LYS A 3 53.85 18.40 1.35
C LYS A 3 53.14 17.65 2.48
N THR A 4 53.56 17.88 3.73
CA THR A 4 53.00 17.30 4.94
C THR A 4 51.61 17.87 5.26
N THR A 5 51.38 19.17 5.08
CA THR A 5 50.07 19.82 5.33
C THR A 5 49.02 19.38 4.28
N PHE A 6 49.46 19.14 3.04
CA PHE A 6 48.55 18.68 1.96
C PHE A 6 48.09 17.21 2.18
N ASN A 7 48.99 16.36 2.67
CA ASN A 7 48.63 14.98 2.99
C ASN A 7 47.70 14.89 4.20
N LEU A 8 47.93 15.73 5.23
CA LEU A 8 47.06 15.77 6.40
C LEU A 8 45.63 16.20 6.04
N TYR A 9 45.50 17.20 5.16
CA TYR A 9 44.19 17.67 4.67
C TYR A 9 43.45 16.59 3.88
N ARG A 10 44.15 15.81 3.07
CA ARG A 10 43.56 14.67 2.31
C ARG A 10 43.08 13.54 3.23
N ILE A 11 43.83 13.22 4.28
CA ILE A 11 43.48 12.19 5.26
C ILE A 11 42.23 12.66 6.07
N VAL A 12 42.22 13.92 6.51
CA VAL A 12 41.07 14.49 7.22
C VAL A 12 39.82 14.52 6.33
N LEU A 13 39.94 14.86 5.04
CA LEU A 13 38.83 14.86 4.09
C LEU A 13 38.30 13.46 3.84
N CYS A 14 39.17 12.44 3.69
CA CYS A 14 38.77 11.04 3.52
C CYS A 14 38.09 10.47 4.78
N VAL A 15 38.56 10.82 5.97
CA VAL A 15 37.94 10.40 7.24
C VAL A 15 36.58 11.07 7.42
N LEU A 16 36.45 12.36 7.06
CA LEU A 16 35.18 13.08 7.15
C LEU A 16 34.14 12.52 6.18
N THR A 17 34.53 12.15 4.95
CA THR A 17 33.63 11.51 3.98
C THR A 17 33.23 10.10 4.41
N LEU A 18 34.12 9.34 5.06
CA LEU A 18 33.81 8.01 5.59
C LEU A 18 32.84 8.08 6.79
N VAL A 19 33.00 9.06 7.66
CA VAL A 19 32.10 9.28 8.81
C VAL A 19 30.72 9.74 8.35
N VAL A 20 30.62 10.57 7.31
CA VAL A 20 29.33 10.98 6.72
C VAL A 20 28.66 9.81 6.02
N ALA A 21 29.42 8.92 5.36
CA ALA A 21 28.86 7.70 4.74
C ALA A 21 28.35 6.69 5.79
N LEU A 22 29.01 6.60 6.96
CA LEU A 22 28.57 5.75 8.07
C LEU A 22 27.32 6.30 8.80
N LEU A 23 27.07 7.61 8.73
CA LEU A 23 25.87 8.22 9.29
C LEU A 23 24.64 8.08 8.39
N LEU A 24 24.82 7.63 7.12
CA LEU A 24 23.75 7.33 6.18
C LEU A 24 23.32 5.84 6.21
N VAL A 25 23.99 4.99 6.99
CA VAL A 25 23.47 3.68 7.40
C VAL A 25 22.59 3.92 8.65
N GLY A 26 21.59 4.76 8.47
CA GLY A 26 20.59 5.05 9.46
C GLY A 26 19.56 3.96 9.47
N CYS A 27 19.26 3.47 10.65
CA CYS A 27 18.02 2.85 11.10
C CYS A 27 17.14 2.30 9.96
N GLY A 28 16.98 1.00 9.89
CA GLY A 28 15.84 0.38 9.20
C GLY A 28 14.55 0.87 9.87
N GLY A 29 14.10 2.05 9.50
CA GLY A 29 12.78 2.53 9.78
C GLY A 29 11.85 2.04 8.68
N ALA A 30 10.59 1.85 9.01
CA ALA A 30 9.53 1.55 8.06
C ALA A 30 9.63 2.51 6.85
N THR A 31 9.53 1.95 5.65
CA THR A 31 9.52 2.73 4.41
C THR A 31 8.09 2.88 3.89
N SER A 32 7.87 3.84 3.01
CA SER A 32 6.59 3.96 2.31
C SER A 32 6.80 3.94 0.81
N THR A 33 6.01 3.12 0.13
CA THR A 33 5.98 2.99 -1.33
C THR A 33 4.65 3.49 -1.86
N ARG A 34 4.67 4.29 -2.93
CA ARG A 34 3.46 4.79 -3.58
C ARG A 34 3.46 4.40 -5.06
N ALA A 35 2.34 3.85 -5.49
CA ALA A 35 2.09 3.37 -6.85
C ALA A 35 0.80 4.00 -7.41
N LYS A 36 0.50 3.77 -8.67
CA LYS A 36 -0.75 4.14 -9.35
C LYS A 36 -1.53 2.88 -9.73
N ALA A 37 -2.77 3.11 -10.16
CA ALA A 37 -3.56 2.04 -10.76
C ALA A 37 -2.79 1.27 -11.83
N ASP A 38 -2.99 -0.04 -11.88
CA ASP A 38 -2.35 -1.01 -12.79
C ASP A 38 -0.84 -1.23 -12.55
N GLU A 39 -0.22 -0.56 -11.56
CA GLU A 39 1.16 -0.83 -11.17
C GLU A 39 1.20 -1.93 -10.10
N THR A 40 2.13 -2.87 -10.24
CA THR A 40 2.32 -3.94 -9.24
C THR A 40 3.12 -3.41 -8.06
N VAL A 41 2.59 -3.63 -6.87
CA VAL A 41 3.25 -3.35 -5.59
C VAL A 41 3.83 -4.65 -5.05
N HIS A 42 5.11 -4.63 -4.70
CA HIS A 42 5.83 -5.77 -4.13
C HIS A 42 5.95 -5.60 -2.63
N THR A 43 5.37 -6.52 -1.86
CA THR A 43 5.48 -6.60 -0.40
C THR A 43 6.43 -7.73 0.00
N ALA A 44 6.62 -7.97 1.28
CA ALA A 44 7.47 -9.08 1.74
C ALA A 44 6.87 -10.46 1.46
N LEU A 45 5.53 -10.60 1.39
CA LEU A 45 4.84 -11.89 1.29
C LEU A 45 4.09 -12.07 -0.02
N PHE A 46 3.67 -10.98 -0.67
CA PHE A 46 2.84 -11.03 -1.86
C PHE A 46 3.04 -9.80 -2.74
N ASP A 47 2.67 -9.94 -4.00
CA ASP A 47 2.49 -8.84 -4.93
C ASP A 47 1.01 -8.50 -5.01
N PHE A 48 0.67 -7.21 -5.11
CA PHE A 48 -0.70 -6.82 -5.41
C PHE A 48 -0.79 -5.72 -6.46
N THR A 49 -1.92 -5.69 -7.16
CA THR A 49 -2.23 -4.68 -8.17
C THR A 49 -3.66 -4.22 -7.97
N CYS A 50 -3.89 -2.91 -7.93
CA CYS A 50 -5.23 -2.32 -7.97
C CYS A 50 -5.48 -1.81 -9.40
N GLY A 51 -6.57 -2.25 -10.02
CA GLY A 51 -7.03 -1.75 -11.32
C GLY A 51 -7.54 -0.30 -11.24
N GLN A 52 -7.95 0.24 -12.39
CA GLN A 52 -8.59 1.56 -12.46
C GLN A 52 -9.87 1.56 -11.62
N ALA A 53 -10.11 2.66 -10.91
CA ALA A 53 -11.36 2.83 -10.20
C ALA A 53 -12.45 3.37 -11.12
N GLU A 54 -13.67 2.87 -10.92
CA GLU A 54 -14.85 3.27 -11.68
C GLU A 54 -15.96 3.71 -10.73
N VAL A 55 -16.63 4.81 -11.07
CA VAL A 55 -17.87 5.23 -10.40
C VAL A 55 -19.03 4.50 -11.07
N ILE A 56 -19.77 3.74 -10.25
CA ILE A 56 -20.94 2.98 -10.73
C ILE A 56 -22.23 3.47 -10.06
N ASP A 57 -23.35 3.37 -10.75
CA ASP A 57 -24.63 3.90 -10.28
C ASP A 57 -25.24 3.03 -9.16
N SER A 58 -25.01 1.72 -9.20
CA SER A 58 -25.55 0.77 -8.21
C SER A 58 -24.84 -0.57 -8.29
N TYR A 59 -24.91 -1.33 -7.21
CA TYR A 59 -24.52 -2.73 -7.16
C TYR A 59 -25.55 -3.52 -6.38
N SER A 60 -25.90 -4.73 -6.84
CA SER A 60 -26.94 -5.55 -6.20
C SER A 60 -26.53 -5.91 -4.76
N GLY A 61 -27.38 -5.58 -3.78
CA GLY A 61 -27.11 -5.85 -2.36
C GLY A 61 -26.31 -4.77 -1.64
N ILE A 62 -25.90 -3.69 -2.32
CA ILE A 62 -25.22 -2.55 -1.71
C ILE A 62 -26.14 -1.35 -1.65
N ASP A 63 -26.32 -0.80 -0.45
CA ASP A 63 -27.03 0.46 -0.21
C ASP A 63 -26.04 1.62 -0.17
N ILE A 64 -26.20 2.59 -1.09
CA ILE A 64 -25.33 3.78 -1.15
C ILE A 64 -25.91 4.86 -0.23
N PRO A 65 -25.13 5.38 0.74
CA PRO A 65 -25.58 6.48 1.59
C PRO A 65 -25.95 7.74 0.78
N GLU A 66 -26.91 8.51 1.27
CA GLU A 66 -27.30 9.77 0.65
C GLU A 66 -26.13 10.78 0.66
N GLY A 67 -25.78 11.31 -0.50
CA GLY A 67 -24.66 12.24 -0.67
C GLY A 67 -23.35 11.55 -1.11
N ASP A 68 -23.34 10.23 -1.21
CA ASP A 68 -22.18 9.46 -1.66
C ASP A 68 -22.37 8.92 -3.07
N LYS A 69 -21.25 8.50 -3.66
CA LYS A 69 -21.18 7.71 -4.89
C LYS A 69 -20.51 6.38 -4.62
N LEU A 70 -20.89 5.37 -5.38
CA LEU A 70 -20.27 4.04 -5.29
C LEU A 70 -19.09 3.97 -6.23
N VAL A 71 -17.95 3.56 -5.69
CA VAL A 71 -16.70 3.34 -6.41
C VAL A 71 -16.37 1.86 -6.36
N GLN A 72 -15.98 1.30 -7.50
CA GLN A 72 -15.49 -0.07 -7.64
C GLN A 72 -14.10 -0.06 -8.23
N PHE A 73 -13.23 -0.94 -7.75
CA PHE A 73 -11.96 -1.27 -8.39
C PHE A 73 -11.64 -2.75 -8.21
N HIS A 74 -10.90 -3.31 -9.16
CA HIS A 74 -10.43 -4.68 -9.08
C HIS A 74 -9.11 -4.74 -8.32
N ILE A 75 -8.91 -5.78 -7.48
CA ILE A 75 -7.63 -6.05 -6.83
C ILE A 75 -7.21 -7.49 -7.13
N SER A 76 -5.92 -7.69 -7.36
CA SER A 76 -5.27 -8.99 -7.55
C SER A 76 -4.13 -9.11 -6.55
N VAL A 77 -4.08 -10.22 -5.81
CA VAL A 77 -3.05 -10.50 -4.77
C VAL A 77 -2.42 -11.85 -5.09
N THR A 78 -1.13 -11.84 -5.42
CA THR A 78 -0.36 -13.05 -5.75
C THR A 78 0.61 -13.38 -4.62
N ASN A 79 0.47 -14.54 -3.99
CA ASN A 79 1.39 -15.00 -2.97
C ASN A 79 2.78 -15.31 -3.58
N THR A 80 3.80 -14.54 -3.19
CA THR A 80 5.19 -14.70 -3.63
C THR A 80 6.07 -15.42 -2.60
N SER A 81 5.48 -15.80 -1.45
CA SER A 81 6.19 -16.53 -0.39
C SER A 81 6.07 -18.05 -0.55
N ASP A 82 6.93 -18.78 0.15
CA ASP A 82 6.95 -20.25 0.15
C ASP A 82 5.85 -20.87 1.03
N SER A 83 5.05 -20.07 1.73
CA SER A 83 4.01 -20.49 2.67
C SER A 83 2.66 -19.89 2.34
N GLY A 84 1.58 -20.62 2.62
CA GLY A 84 0.23 -20.06 2.56
C GLY A 84 -0.04 -19.10 3.72
N PHE A 85 -0.83 -18.07 3.49
CA PHE A 85 -1.27 -17.13 4.51
C PHE A 85 -2.73 -16.74 4.30
N LEU A 86 -3.31 -16.04 5.29
CA LEU A 86 -4.63 -15.45 5.17
C LEU A 86 -4.48 -13.99 4.74
N ILE A 87 -5.31 -13.57 3.80
CA ILE A 87 -5.56 -12.17 3.45
C ILE A 87 -6.93 -11.79 4.00
N PHE A 88 -7.01 -10.63 4.62
CA PHE A 88 -8.26 -10.00 5.02
C PHE A 88 -8.52 -8.80 4.09
N LYS A 89 -9.72 -8.68 3.56
CA LYS A 89 -10.11 -7.53 2.73
C LYS A 89 -9.81 -6.20 3.45
N ASP A 90 -10.03 -6.16 4.74
CA ASP A 90 -9.85 -4.98 5.58
C ASP A 90 -8.38 -4.62 5.88
N ASP A 91 -7.42 -5.49 5.48
CA ASP A 91 -5.99 -5.14 5.45
C ASP A 91 -5.72 -4.04 4.40
N PHE A 92 -6.58 -3.93 3.37
CA PHE A 92 -6.55 -2.87 2.37
C PHE A 92 -7.46 -1.72 2.80
N GLN A 93 -6.91 -0.78 3.54
CA GLN A 93 -7.62 0.42 3.97
C GLN A 93 -7.77 1.40 2.83
N LEU A 94 -8.89 2.13 2.83
CA LEU A 94 -9.26 3.06 1.77
C LEU A 94 -9.31 4.48 2.34
N GLN A 95 -8.67 5.44 1.65
CA GLN A 95 -8.65 6.85 2.03
C GLN A 95 -9.13 7.69 0.84
N TRP A 96 -10.07 8.62 1.08
CA TRP A 96 -10.67 9.47 0.05
C TRP A 96 -10.57 10.98 0.34
N GLY A 97 -9.84 11.36 1.39
CA GLY A 97 -9.58 12.74 1.78
C GLY A 97 -8.53 12.82 2.87
N ASP A 98 -8.34 14.01 3.44
CA ASP A 98 -7.32 14.30 4.45
C ASP A 98 -7.90 14.40 5.87
N GLY A 99 -9.22 14.25 6.05
CA GLY A 99 -9.90 14.35 7.33
C GLY A 99 -9.81 13.04 8.12
N ASP A 100 -9.97 13.13 9.45
CA ASP A 100 -9.94 11.97 10.35
C ASP A 100 -11.07 10.96 10.10
N SER A 101 -12.09 11.33 9.31
CA SER A 101 -13.21 10.48 8.91
C SER A 101 -13.17 10.07 7.43
N ASP A 102 -12.15 10.46 6.68
CA ASP A 102 -12.06 10.27 5.24
C ASP A 102 -11.32 8.96 4.89
N PHE A 103 -11.48 7.95 5.72
CA PHE A 103 -10.94 6.62 5.50
C PHE A 103 -11.90 5.53 6.01
N GLY A 104 -11.71 4.31 5.51
CA GLY A 104 -12.50 3.15 5.89
C GLY A 104 -12.06 1.89 5.16
N VAL A 105 -12.98 0.95 5.05
CA VAL A 105 -12.80 -0.32 4.34
C VAL A 105 -13.92 -0.49 3.31
N GLY A 106 -13.73 -1.39 2.36
CA GLY A 106 -14.74 -1.73 1.38
C GLY A 106 -15.94 -2.44 1.99
N PHE A 107 -17.07 -2.42 1.29
CA PHE A 107 -18.26 -3.19 1.66
C PHE A 107 -17.94 -4.70 1.78
N ASP A 108 -18.68 -5.39 2.63
CA ASP A 108 -18.64 -6.84 2.71
C ASP A 108 -19.13 -7.47 1.40
N ALA A 109 -18.54 -8.60 1.03
CA ALA A 109 -18.87 -9.27 -0.21
C ALA A 109 -20.33 -9.75 -0.20
N VAL A 110 -21.08 -9.38 -1.24
CA VAL A 110 -22.46 -9.79 -1.45
C VAL A 110 -22.59 -10.85 -2.53
N ASP A 111 -21.51 -11.10 -3.29
CA ASP A 111 -21.42 -12.14 -4.31
C ASP A 111 -19.96 -12.57 -4.56
N ASP A 112 -19.78 -13.53 -5.49
CA ASP A 112 -18.48 -14.14 -5.79
C ASP A 112 -17.56 -13.25 -6.65
N ASP A 113 -18.05 -12.12 -7.19
CA ASP A 113 -17.24 -11.16 -7.96
C ASP A 113 -16.49 -10.18 -7.01
N MET A 114 -16.91 -10.09 -5.77
CA MET A 114 -16.27 -9.24 -4.74
C MET A 114 -15.15 -9.98 -4.02
N LEU A 115 -14.14 -9.22 -3.58
CA LEU A 115 -13.07 -9.76 -2.74
C LEU A 115 -13.68 -10.28 -1.42
N PRO A 116 -13.50 -11.56 -1.06
CA PRO A 116 -14.05 -12.09 0.17
C PRO A 116 -13.40 -11.47 1.41
N GLU A 117 -14.13 -11.43 2.53
CA GLU A 117 -13.65 -10.83 3.79
C GLU A 117 -12.35 -11.46 4.28
N VAL A 118 -12.20 -12.78 4.12
CA VAL A 118 -10.98 -13.51 4.45
C VAL A 118 -10.80 -14.70 3.52
N THR A 119 -9.58 -14.89 3.01
CA THR A 119 -9.25 -16.02 2.14
C THR A 119 -7.82 -16.50 2.36
N GLY A 120 -7.64 -17.83 2.35
CA GLY A 120 -6.32 -18.45 2.33
C GLY A 120 -5.73 -18.39 0.92
N VAL A 121 -4.50 -17.88 0.79
CA VAL A 121 -3.77 -17.82 -0.48
C VAL A 121 -2.57 -18.76 -0.39
N SER A 122 -2.61 -19.85 -1.20
CA SER A 122 -1.50 -20.82 -1.27
C SER A 122 -0.28 -20.21 -1.98
N PRO A 123 0.94 -20.75 -1.77
CA PRO A 123 2.10 -20.33 -2.54
C PRO A 123 1.83 -20.32 -4.03
N GLU A 124 2.33 -19.30 -4.74
CA GLU A 124 2.19 -19.10 -6.20
C GLU A 124 0.74 -18.94 -6.71
N SER A 125 -0.26 -18.88 -5.79
CA SER A 125 -1.65 -18.65 -6.15
C SER A 125 -2.00 -17.18 -6.13
N THR A 126 -3.00 -16.81 -6.94
CA THR A 126 -3.57 -15.46 -7.00
C THR A 126 -5.00 -15.47 -6.47
N LEU A 127 -5.32 -14.50 -5.63
CA LEU A 127 -6.65 -14.13 -5.19
C LEU A 127 -7.06 -12.87 -5.94
N GLU A 128 -8.25 -12.83 -6.51
CA GLU A 128 -8.77 -11.68 -7.25
C GLU A 128 -10.20 -11.38 -6.81
N GLY A 129 -10.61 -10.12 -6.94
CA GLY A 129 -11.98 -9.69 -6.69
C GLY A 129 -12.13 -8.18 -6.75
N ASN A 130 -13.37 -7.71 -6.71
CA ASN A 130 -13.69 -6.30 -6.68
C ASN A 130 -13.84 -5.82 -5.24
N ILE A 131 -13.34 -4.62 -4.97
CA ILE A 131 -13.63 -3.88 -3.75
C ILE A 131 -14.58 -2.74 -4.13
N LEU A 132 -15.66 -2.60 -3.35
CA LEU A 132 -16.64 -1.53 -3.48
C LEU A 132 -16.62 -0.66 -2.24
N VAL A 133 -16.72 0.66 -2.43
CA VAL A 133 -16.77 1.64 -1.33
C VAL A 133 -17.68 2.81 -1.70
N ALA A 134 -18.45 3.31 -0.73
CA ALA A 134 -19.15 4.57 -0.87
C ALA A 134 -18.27 5.73 -0.38
N VAL A 135 -18.14 6.76 -1.20
CA VAL A 135 -17.34 7.94 -0.90
C VAL A 135 -18.13 9.21 -1.24
N PRO A 136 -17.83 10.37 -0.62
CA PRO A 136 -18.49 11.63 -0.94
C PRO A 136 -18.49 11.94 -2.44
N GLN A 137 -19.55 12.60 -2.94
CA GLN A 137 -19.73 12.89 -4.38
C GLN A 137 -18.59 13.67 -5.01
N ASP A 138 -17.90 14.51 -4.24
CA ASP A 138 -16.80 15.38 -4.70
C ASP A 138 -15.42 14.72 -4.61
N THR A 139 -15.32 13.48 -4.11
CA THR A 139 -14.07 12.70 -4.09
C THR A 139 -13.55 12.52 -5.51
N THR A 140 -12.28 12.83 -5.73
CA THR A 140 -11.61 12.70 -7.03
C THR A 140 -10.47 11.68 -7.06
N THR A 141 -10.07 11.22 -5.88
CA THR A 141 -8.97 10.24 -5.72
C THR A 141 -9.32 9.31 -4.57
N LEU A 142 -9.07 8.02 -4.76
CA LEU A 142 -9.12 7.00 -3.72
C LEU A 142 -7.71 6.43 -3.56
N THR A 143 -7.20 6.38 -2.33
CA THR A 143 -5.92 5.72 -2.02
C THR A 143 -6.20 4.39 -1.35
N VAL A 144 -5.66 3.31 -1.90
CA VAL A 144 -5.63 1.99 -1.26
C VAL A 144 -4.34 1.87 -0.48
N ALA A 145 -4.43 1.60 0.82
CA ALA A 145 -3.28 1.49 1.71
C ALA A 145 -3.19 0.07 2.28
N TYR A 146 -2.00 -0.49 2.26
CA TYR A 146 -1.64 -1.73 2.95
C TYR A 146 -0.42 -1.48 3.84
N GLN A 147 -0.44 -1.98 5.06
CA GLN A 147 0.67 -1.88 5.98
C GLN A 147 1.11 -3.25 6.47
N GLU A 148 2.38 -3.56 6.32
CA GLU A 148 2.98 -4.72 6.95
C GLU A 148 3.12 -4.53 8.45
N THR A 149 3.11 -5.64 9.18
CA THR A 149 3.33 -5.65 10.63
C THR A 149 4.40 -6.69 10.94
N TYR A 150 5.39 -6.34 11.75
CA TYR A 150 6.39 -7.31 12.21
C TYR A 150 5.78 -8.29 13.21
N GLU A 151 6.45 -9.44 13.45
CA GLU A 151 5.99 -10.46 14.42
C GLU A 151 5.82 -9.91 15.84
N ASP A 152 6.54 -8.86 16.21
CA ASP A 152 6.41 -8.16 17.50
C ASP A 152 5.24 -7.18 17.56
N GLY A 153 4.48 -7.05 16.45
CA GLY A 153 3.33 -6.16 16.32
C GLY A 153 3.68 -4.69 16.02
N SER A 154 4.95 -4.40 15.74
CA SER A 154 5.34 -3.05 15.27
C SER A 154 5.11 -2.90 13.77
N ASP A 155 4.84 -1.66 13.35
CA ASP A 155 4.63 -1.32 11.95
C ASP A 155 5.91 -1.50 11.14
N ALA A 156 5.75 -2.09 9.95
CA ALA A 156 6.81 -2.25 8.96
C ALA A 156 6.58 -1.32 7.75
N ASP A 157 6.82 -1.80 6.55
CA ASP A 157 6.66 -1.01 5.34
C ASP A 157 5.17 -0.75 5.02
N ALA A 158 4.89 0.45 4.52
CA ALA A 158 3.55 0.88 4.11
C ALA A 158 3.49 1.10 2.60
N TYR A 159 2.41 0.66 1.99
CA TYR A 159 2.21 0.71 0.54
C TYR A 159 0.91 1.45 0.22
N PHE A 160 0.96 2.32 -0.78
CA PHE A 160 -0.17 3.14 -1.19
C PHE A 160 -0.37 3.06 -2.69
N VAL A 161 -1.60 2.86 -3.14
CA VAL A 161 -1.97 2.91 -4.55
C VAL A 161 -3.01 4.00 -4.77
N ASP A 162 -2.68 5.01 -5.59
CA ASP A 162 -3.58 6.11 -5.91
C ASP A 162 -4.42 5.78 -7.14
N LEU A 163 -5.74 5.83 -6.97
CA LEU A 163 -6.75 5.59 -7.98
C LEU A 163 -7.47 6.91 -8.28
N SER A 164 -7.49 7.33 -9.55
CA SER A 164 -8.27 8.50 -10.00
C SER A 164 -9.73 8.12 -10.24
N LEU A 165 -10.68 9.02 -9.88
CA LEU A 165 -12.13 8.86 -10.07
C LEU A 165 -12.66 9.81 -11.13
#